data_4438add76a6fb46acdf7984df88fa36a
#
_entry.id   4438add76a6fb46acdf7984df88fa36a
#
_cell.length_a   1.000
_cell.length_b   1.000
_cell.length_c   1.000
_cell.angle_alpha   90.00
_cell.angle_beta   90.00
_cell.angle_gamma   90.00
#
_symmetry.space_group_name_H-M   'P 1'
#
loop_
_entity.id
_entity.type
_entity.pdbx_description
1 polymer ?
#
loop_
_entity_poly.entity_id
_entity_poly.type
_entity_poly.pdbx_seq_one_letter_code
_entity_poly.pdbx_strand_id
1 'polypeptide(L)'
;MKKMILVTSPPACGKTRLSKRLAAALDHVVYLDKDTLMPLSRQIFKVAGQPFDRSSDFFEENVRNYEYEAILDLGFEALRYADTVLINAPFSREIRDPAYIKALREKLSRYGAKLCAIWIVTDVAVCKARMMKRKSDRDTWKIAHWDEYVQRINFDIPEALRLESQPDSLLLYYNSNDTLADASFARILPVLNNS
;
A
#
# COMPACT_ATOMS: atom_id res chain seq x y z
N MET A 1 -9.15 18.35 -8.30
CA MET A 1 -7.67 18.25 -8.48
C MET A 1 -7.32 16.79 -8.62
N LYS A 2 -6.38 16.43 -9.50
CA LYS A 2 -5.96 15.02 -9.64
C LYS A 2 -5.28 14.52 -8.36
N LYS A 3 -5.41 13.22 -8.07
CA LYS A 3 -4.79 12.60 -6.89
C LYS A 3 -4.31 11.17 -7.15
N MET A 4 -3.18 10.83 -6.51
CA MET A 4 -2.75 9.46 -6.35
C MET A 4 -2.94 9.06 -4.88
N ILE A 5 -3.77 8.05 -4.66
CA ILE A 5 -4.08 7.52 -3.33
C ILE A 5 -3.24 6.27 -3.11
N LEU A 6 -2.36 6.26 -2.12
CA LEU A 6 -1.61 5.07 -1.72
C LEU A 6 -2.28 4.45 -0.50
N VAL A 7 -2.83 3.25 -0.63
CA VAL A 7 -3.29 2.45 0.52
C VAL A 7 -2.15 1.57 0.99
N THR A 8 -1.64 1.89 2.16
CA THR A 8 -0.42 1.28 2.69
C THR A 8 -0.55 0.85 4.14
N SER A 9 0.18 -0.17 4.52
CA SER A 9 0.30 -0.68 5.90
C SER A 9 1.25 -1.88 5.95
N PRO A 10 1.61 -2.36 7.14
CA PRO A 10 2.18 -3.68 7.32
C PRO A 10 1.30 -4.81 6.78
N PRO A 11 1.83 -6.03 6.63
CA PRO A 11 1.06 -7.20 6.21
C PRO A 11 -0.15 -7.50 7.13
N ALA A 12 -1.22 -8.03 6.56
CA ALA A 12 -2.46 -8.44 7.23
C ALA A 12 -3.31 -7.32 7.88
N CYS A 13 -2.93 -6.05 7.75
CA CYS A 13 -3.75 -4.93 8.24
C CYS A 13 -5.02 -4.68 7.41
N GLY A 14 -5.19 -5.31 6.25
CA GLY A 14 -6.44 -5.25 5.46
C GLY A 14 -6.41 -4.31 4.25
N LYS A 15 -5.23 -3.99 3.71
CA LYS A 15 -5.05 -3.14 2.51
C LYS A 15 -6.00 -3.46 1.38
N THR A 16 -5.98 -4.70 0.91
CA THR A 16 -6.78 -5.12 -0.25
C THR A 16 -8.28 -4.99 -0.01
N ARG A 17 -8.76 -5.27 1.23
CA ARG A 17 -10.19 -5.08 1.58
C ARG A 17 -10.58 -3.61 1.49
N LEU A 18 -9.78 -2.72 2.07
CA LEU A 18 -10.04 -1.29 2.03
C LEU A 18 -9.94 -0.75 0.60
N SER A 19 -8.89 -1.10 -0.13
CA SER A 19 -8.67 -0.60 -1.50
C SER A 19 -9.82 -0.98 -2.44
N LYS A 20 -10.30 -2.23 -2.37
CA LYS A 20 -11.47 -2.66 -3.16
C LYS A 20 -12.76 -1.96 -2.73
N ARG A 21 -12.94 -1.71 -1.42
CA ARG A 21 -14.09 -0.96 -0.92
C ARG A 21 -14.07 0.49 -1.38
N LEU A 22 -12.89 1.13 -1.38
CA LEU A 22 -12.70 2.48 -1.93
C LEU A 22 -12.91 2.51 -3.44
N ALA A 23 -12.34 1.56 -4.17
CA ALA A 23 -12.50 1.47 -5.62
C ALA A 23 -13.98 1.32 -6.06
N ALA A 24 -14.79 0.64 -5.24
CA ALA A 24 -16.23 0.51 -5.48
C ALA A 24 -17.06 1.74 -5.08
N ALA A 25 -16.51 2.64 -4.24
CA ALA A 25 -17.23 3.79 -3.68
C ALA A 25 -16.77 5.14 -4.26
N LEU A 26 -15.60 5.19 -4.90
CA LEU A 26 -15.07 6.38 -5.56
C LEU A 26 -15.49 6.39 -7.04
N ASP A 27 -15.94 7.54 -7.52
CA ASP A 27 -16.26 7.70 -8.93
C ASP A 27 -14.97 7.83 -9.77
N HIS A 28 -15.01 7.23 -10.97
CA HIS A 28 -13.95 7.35 -11.98
C HIS A 28 -12.51 7.10 -11.46
N VAL A 29 -12.35 6.09 -10.58
CA VAL A 29 -11.07 5.70 -10.02
C VAL A 29 -10.39 4.61 -10.86
N VAL A 30 -9.11 4.78 -11.14
CA VAL A 30 -8.26 3.70 -11.65
C VAL A 30 -7.64 2.96 -10.46
N TYR A 31 -8.05 1.71 -10.25
CA TYR A 31 -7.54 0.86 -9.19
C TYR A 31 -6.38 -0.01 -9.68
N LEU A 32 -5.24 0.09 -9.01
CA LEU A 32 -4.03 -0.67 -9.30
C LEU A 32 -3.62 -1.47 -8.05
N ASP A 33 -3.46 -2.78 -8.20
CA ASP A 33 -2.98 -3.68 -7.15
C ASP A 33 -1.59 -4.21 -7.53
N LYS A 34 -0.59 -3.96 -6.68
CA LYS A 34 0.78 -4.41 -6.92
C LYS A 34 0.86 -5.94 -7.08
N ASP A 35 -0.03 -6.68 -6.40
CA ASP A 35 -0.03 -8.14 -6.51
C ASP A 35 -0.48 -8.65 -7.90
N THR A 36 -1.04 -7.81 -8.78
CA THR A 36 -1.29 -8.15 -10.19
C THR A 36 -0.01 -8.34 -11.01
N LEU A 37 1.13 -7.84 -10.52
CA LEU A 37 2.45 -8.05 -11.13
C LEU A 37 3.07 -9.42 -10.77
N MET A 38 2.46 -10.16 -9.85
CA MET A 38 2.99 -11.44 -9.36
C MET A 38 3.27 -12.49 -10.46
N PRO A 39 2.46 -12.61 -11.52
CA PRO A 39 2.77 -13.54 -12.62
C PRO A 39 4.12 -13.23 -13.31
N LEU A 40 4.44 -11.93 -13.49
CA LEU A 40 5.73 -11.51 -14.06
C LEU A 40 6.87 -11.83 -13.10
N SER A 41 6.69 -11.54 -11.82
CA SER A 41 7.69 -11.89 -10.79
C SER A 41 7.97 -13.39 -10.75
N ARG A 42 6.93 -14.24 -10.81
CA ARG A 42 7.09 -15.69 -10.87
C ARG A 42 7.87 -16.13 -12.11
N GLN A 43 7.64 -15.49 -13.27
CA GLN A 43 8.36 -15.80 -14.50
C GLN A 43 9.84 -15.40 -14.39
N ILE A 44 10.17 -14.27 -13.74
CA ILE A 44 11.55 -13.87 -13.49
C ILE A 44 12.29 -14.93 -12.65
N PHE A 45 11.69 -15.39 -11.55
CA PHE A 45 12.24 -16.47 -10.73
C PHE A 45 12.47 -17.74 -11.55
N LYS A 46 11.49 -18.13 -12.36
CA LYS A 46 11.58 -19.32 -13.20
C LYS A 46 12.72 -19.23 -14.21
N VAL A 47 12.87 -18.10 -14.89
CA VAL A 47 13.95 -17.89 -15.88
C VAL A 47 15.32 -17.88 -15.20
N ALA A 48 15.41 -17.33 -13.98
CA ALA A 48 16.63 -17.31 -13.20
C ALA A 48 16.95 -18.65 -12.51
N GLY A 49 16.11 -19.67 -12.65
CA GLY A 49 16.31 -20.96 -11.97
C GLY A 49 16.18 -20.90 -10.46
N GLN A 50 15.49 -19.89 -9.93
CA GLN A 50 15.33 -19.66 -8.49
C GLN A 50 13.95 -20.15 -7.99
N PRO A 51 13.86 -20.71 -6.78
CA PRO A 51 12.59 -20.99 -6.13
C PRO A 51 11.84 -19.70 -5.85
N PHE A 52 10.52 -19.69 -6.10
CA PHE A 52 9.71 -18.48 -5.88
C PHE A 52 9.54 -18.20 -4.38
N ASP A 53 10.33 -17.26 -3.87
CA ASP A 53 10.25 -16.76 -2.50
C ASP A 53 10.40 -15.23 -2.48
N ARG A 54 9.34 -14.54 -2.05
CA ARG A 54 9.31 -13.07 -1.93
C ARG A 54 10.02 -12.54 -0.67
N SER A 55 10.61 -13.41 0.12
CA SER A 55 11.44 -13.05 1.28
C SER A 55 12.93 -13.29 1.01
N SER A 56 13.29 -13.79 -0.19
CA SER A 56 14.67 -14.07 -0.57
C SER A 56 15.45 -12.82 -0.96
N ASP A 57 16.78 -12.88 -0.85
CA ASP A 57 17.69 -11.84 -1.33
C ASP A 57 17.51 -11.62 -2.84
N PHE A 58 17.28 -12.71 -3.59
CA PHE A 58 17.01 -12.61 -5.03
C PHE A 58 15.79 -11.71 -5.32
N PHE A 59 14.71 -11.85 -4.56
CA PHE A 59 13.54 -10.97 -4.71
C PHE A 59 13.88 -9.52 -4.40
N GLU A 60 14.57 -9.26 -3.30
CA GLU A 60 14.94 -7.92 -2.86
C GLU A 60 15.83 -7.20 -3.90
N GLU A 61 16.81 -7.91 -4.47
CA GLU A 61 17.79 -7.34 -5.39
C GLU A 61 17.27 -7.21 -6.83
N ASN A 62 16.48 -8.19 -7.30
CA ASN A 62 16.19 -8.34 -8.73
C ASN A 62 14.72 -8.10 -9.11
N VAL A 63 13.79 -8.06 -8.14
CA VAL A 63 12.36 -8.01 -8.46
C VAL A 63 11.63 -6.88 -7.73
N ARG A 64 11.87 -6.73 -6.43
CA ARG A 64 11.06 -5.86 -5.57
C ARG A 64 10.96 -4.42 -6.09
N ASN A 65 12.06 -3.78 -6.36
CA ASN A 65 12.07 -2.38 -6.76
C ASN A 65 11.37 -2.16 -8.11
N TYR A 66 11.53 -3.10 -9.03
CA TYR A 66 10.88 -3.07 -10.34
C TYR A 66 9.35 -3.25 -10.23
N GLU A 67 8.85 -4.06 -9.27
CA GLU A 67 7.40 -4.11 -8.99
C GLU A 67 6.85 -2.74 -8.53
N TYR A 68 7.60 -2.01 -7.70
CA TYR A 68 7.18 -0.68 -7.22
C TYR A 68 7.30 0.39 -8.31
N GLU A 69 8.35 0.35 -9.12
CA GLU A 69 8.52 1.23 -10.28
C GLU A 69 7.38 1.01 -11.29
N ALA A 70 7.14 -0.23 -11.69
CA ALA A 70 6.09 -0.57 -12.64
C ALA A 70 4.69 -0.13 -12.18
N ILE A 71 4.32 -0.36 -10.90
CA ILE A 71 2.99 0.04 -10.41
C ILE A 71 2.84 1.56 -10.33
N LEU A 72 3.91 2.28 -10.03
CA LEU A 72 3.90 3.75 -10.04
C LEU A 72 3.83 4.31 -11.45
N ASP A 73 4.57 3.73 -12.40
CA ASP A 73 4.53 4.18 -13.80
C ASP A 73 3.15 3.95 -14.42
N LEU A 74 2.52 2.80 -14.14
CA LEU A 74 1.11 2.59 -14.48
C LEU A 74 0.19 3.64 -13.85
N GLY A 75 0.46 4.02 -12.60
CA GLY A 75 -0.29 5.09 -11.92
C GLY A 75 -0.09 6.45 -12.57
N PHE A 76 1.13 6.79 -12.96
CA PHE A 76 1.41 8.04 -13.67
C PHE A 76 0.81 8.07 -15.08
N GLU A 77 0.85 6.94 -15.79
CA GLU A 77 0.18 6.83 -17.09
C GLU A 77 -1.34 7.03 -16.94
N ALA A 78 -1.94 6.38 -15.94
CA ALA A 78 -3.37 6.53 -15.65
C ALA A 78 -3.77 7.98 -15.30
N LEU A 79 -2.92 8.74 -14.59
CA LEU A 79 -3.17 10.15 -14.27
C LEU A 79 -3.25 11.08 -15.49
N ARG A 80 -2.84 10.64 -16.68
CA ARG A 80 -3.04 11.40 -17.92
C ARG A 80 -4.51 11.45 -18.33
N TYR A 81 -5.26 10.39 -17.99
CA TYR A 81 -6.63 10.14 -18.47
C TYR A 81 -7.67 10.12 -17.35
N ALA A 82 -7.25 9.97 -16.11
CA ALA A 82 -8.12 9.89 -14.93
C ALA A 82 -7.70 10.90 -13.86
N ASP A 83 -8.66 11.34 -13.06
CA ASP A 83 -8.40 12.28 -11.97
C ASP A 83 -7.99 11.59 -10.66
N THR A 84 -8.37 10.33 -10.50
CA THR A 84 -8.06 9.56 -9.29
C THR A 84 -7.44 8.22 -9.64
N VAL A 85 -6.25 7.98 -9.07
CA VAL A 85 -5.56 6.68 -9.13
C VAL A 85 -5.39 6.16 -7.72
N LEU A 86 -5.83 4.93 -7.47
CA LEU A 86 -5.75 4.23 -6.18
C LEU A 86 -4.79 3.05 -6.29
N ILE A 87 -3.68 3.10 -5.56
CA ILE A 87 -2.67 2.04 -5.56
C ILE A 87 -2.70 1.27 -4.24
N ASN A 88 -2.90 -0.05 -4.32
CA ASN A 88 -2.77 -0.99 -3.23
C ASN A 88 -1.35 -1.59 -3.22
N ALA A 89 -0.49 -1.10 -2.33
CA ALA A 89 0.86 -1.64 -2.15
C ALA A 89 1.40 -1.32 -0.74
N PRO A 90 2.32 -2.12 -0.19
CA PRO A 90 2.87 -1.87 1.15
C PRO A 90 3.65 -0.57 1.27
N PHE A 91 4.51 -0.23 0.31
CA PHE A 91 5.40 0.95 0.34
C PHE A 91 6.14 1.12 1.69
N SER A 92 6.48 0.02 2.37
CA SER A 92 6.90 0.00 3.77
C SER A 92 8.20 0.76 4.05
N ARG A 93 9.09 0.85 3.06
CA ARG A 93 10.35 1.60 3.12
C ARG A 93 10.15 3.00 2.55
N GLU A 94 9.54 3.07 1.41
CA GLU A 94 9.38 4.25 0.56
C GLU A 94 8.64 5.38 1.29
N ILE A 95 7.57 5.05 2.03
CA ILE A 95 6.79 6.04 2.79
C ILE A 95 7.53 6.63 3.99
N ARG A 96 8.65 6.03 4.39
CA ARG A 96 9.48 6.44 5.52
C ARG A 96 10.76 7.15 5.09
N ASP A 97 11.00 7.21 3.79
CA ASP A 97 12.10 7.95 3.18
C ASP A 97 11.62 9.36 2.75
N PRO A 98 12.03 10.43 3.45
CA PRO A 98 11.60 11.79 3.12
C PRO A 98 12.04 12.22 1.72
N ALA A 99 13.22 11.76 1.25
CA ALA A 99 13.71 12.09 -0.08
C ALA A 99 12.85 11.45 -1.17
N TYR A 100 12.49 10.16 -0.97
CA TYR A 100 11.58 9.46 -1.87
C TYR A 100 10.20 10.14 -1.95
N ILE A 101 9.60 10.47 -0.80
CA ILE A 101 8.30 11.13 -0.74
C ILE A 101 8.34 12.53 -1.39
N LYS A 102 9.42 13.28 -1.17
CA LYS A 102 9.62 14.57 -1.83
C LYS A 102 9.66 14.42 -3.35
N ALA A 103 10.48 13.50 -3.87
CA ALA A 103 10.59 13.23 -5.29
C ALA A 103 9.26 12.75 -5.90
N LEU A 104 8.52 11.89 -5.19
CA LEU A 104 7.20 11.42 -5.61
C LEU A 104 6.19 12.59 -5.72
N ARG A 105 6.15 13.49 -4.73
CA ARG A 105 5.29 14.68 -4.75
C ARG A 105 5.67 15.64 -5.89
N GLU A 106 6.95 15.86 -6.11
CA GLU A 106 7.45 16.67 -7.23
C GLU A 106 7.07 16.06 -8.59
N LYS A 107 7.18 14.73 -8.72
CA LYS A 107 6.72 14.04 -9.94
C LYS A 107 5.20 14.18 -10.11
N LEU A 108 4.41 14.01 -9.05
CA LEU A 108 2.95 14.18 -9.10
C LEU A 108 2.53 15.61 -9.46
N SER A 109 3.21 16.63 -8.96
CA SER A 109 2.89 18.02 -9.27
C SER A 109 2.96 18.33 -10.76
N ARG A 110 3.85 17.67 -11.53
CA ARG A 110 3.94 17.79 -12.99
C ARG A 110 2.71 17.26 -13.72
N TYR A 111 1.94 16.39 -13.06
CA TYR A 111 0.65 15.87 -13.55
C TYR A 111 -0.55 16.68 -13.01
N GLY A 112 -0.30 17.76 -12.27
CA GLY A 112 -1.36 18.49 -11.56
C GLY A 112 -2.03 17.64 -10.46
N ALA A 113 -1.32 16.65 -9.95
CA ALA A 113 -1.82 15.69 -8.98
C ALA A 113 -1.15 15.85 -7.61
N LYS A 114 -1.87 15.47 -6.55
CA LYS A 114 -1.35 15.40 -5.19
C LYS A 114 -1.25 13.96 -4.69
N LEU A 115 -0.37 13.75 -3.72
CA LEU A 115 -0.24 12.50 -2.99
C LEU A 115 -1.22 12.48 -1.81
N CYS A 116 -2.05 11.45 -1.74
CA CYS A 116 -2.90 11.14 -0.59
C CYS A 116 -2.54 9.74 -0.07
N ALA A 117 -2.02 9.63 1.15
CA ALA A 117 -1.67 8.35 1.74
C ALA A 117 -2.74 7.93 2.75
N ILE A 118 -3.18 6.67 2.68
CA ILE A 118 -4.04 6.05 3.68
C ILE A 118 -3.22 5.01 4.43
N TRP A 119 -2.94 5.27 5.70
CA TRP A 119 -2.29 4.35 6.59
C TRP A 119 -3.31 3.53 7.37
N ILE A 120 -3.23 2.20 7.27
CA ILE A 120 -4.15 1.33 8.01
C ILE A 120 -3.52 0.98 9.35
N VAL A 121 -4.20 1.39 10.41
CA VAL A 121 -3.87 1.07 11.80
C VAL A 121 -4.65 -0.19 12.21
N THR A 122 -3.94 -1.23 12.63
CA THR A 122 -4.54 -2.48 13.08
C THR A 122 -3.71 -3.06 14.22
N ASP A 123 -4.36 -3.55 15.26
CA ASP A 123 -3.68 -4.19 16.37
C ASP A 123 -2.84 -5.38 15.90
N VAL A 124 -1.63 -5.48 16.41
CA VAL A 124 -0.66 -6.53 16.03
C VAL A 124 -1.22 -7.93 16.26
N ALA A 125 -1.97 -8.11 17.36
CA ALA A 125 -2.66 -9.40 17.66
C ALA A 125 -3.70 -9.75 16.60
N VAL A 126 -4.44 -8.76 16.09
CA VAL A 126 -5.43 -8.94 15.01
C VAL A 126 -4.73 -9.30 13.70
N CYS A 127 -3.59 -8.69 13.40
CA CYS A 127 -2.78 -9.05 12.23
C CYS A 127 -2.30 -10.50 12.31
N LYS A 128 -1.83 -10.96 13.48
CA LYS A 128 -1.45 -12.36 13.72
C LYS A 128 -2.61 -13.32 13.46
N ALA A 129 -3.76 -13.06 14.07
CA ALA A 129 -4.95 -13.88 13.89
C ALA A 129 -5.39 -13.98 12.42
N ARG A 130 -5.33 -12.87 11.67
CA ARG A 130 -5.65 -12.83 10.24
C ARG A 130 -4.64 -13.63 9.40
N MET A 131 -3.34 -13.58 9.70
CA MET A 131 -2.31 -14.39 9.03
C MET A 131 -2.56 -15.88 9.27
N MET A 132 -2.81 -16.28 10.51
CA MET A 132 -3.14 -17.67 10.86
C MET A 132 -4.39 -18.16 10.14
N LYS A 133 -5.45 -17.34 10.07
CA LYS A 133 -6.71 -17.69 9.41
C LYS A 133 -6.58 -17.89 7.90
N ARG A 134 -5.77 -17.05 7.21
CA ARG A 134 -5.65 -17.13 5.75
C ARG A 134 -4.75 -18.27 5.24
N LYS A 135 -3.95 -18.89 6.12
CA LYS A 135 -3.10 -20.06 5.85
C LYS A 135 -2.29 -19.94 4.56
N SER A 136 -1.66 -18.79 4.33
CA SER A 136 -0.87 -18.53 3.14
C SER A 136 0.59 -18.90 3.35
N ASP A 137 1.22 -19.58 2.39
CA ASP A 137 2.64 -19.97 2.43
C ASP A 137 3.57 -18.78 2.72
N ARG A 138 3.22 -17.58 2.22
CA ARG A 138 3.96 -16.34 2.47
C ARG A 138 3.98 -15.90 3.94
N ASP A 139 3.18 -16.51 4.80
CA ASP A 139 3.07 -16.18 6.22
C ASP A 139 3.69 -17.24 7.13
N THR A 140 4.07 -18.39 6.60
CA THR A 140 4.57 -19.53 7.36
C THR A 140 5.75 -19.13 8.24
N TRP A 141 6.78 -18.52 7.67
CA TRP A 141 7.94 -18.04 8.42
C TRP A 141 7.54 -16.99 9.48
N LYS A 142 6.70 -16.03 9.13
CA LYS A 142 6.27 -14.93 10.00
C LYS A 142 5.51 -15.44 11.23
N ILE A 143 4.68 -16.47 11.05
CA ILE A 143 3.91 -17.07 12.13
C ILE A 143 4.83 -17.87 13.03
N ALA A 144 5.76 -18.66 12.46
CA ALA A 144 6.73 -19.45 13.21
C ALA A 144 7.72 -18.60 14.01
N HIS A 145 8.09 -17.41 13.49
CA HIS A 145 9.05 -16.49 14.10
C HIS A 145 8.39 -15.15 14.44
N TRP A 146 7.22 -15.19 15.09
CA TRP A 146 6.35 -14.03 15.27
C TRP A 146 7.03 -12.85 15.98
N ASP A 147 7.74 -13.11 17.07
CA ASP A 147 8.37 -12.06 17.88
C ASP A 147 9.49 -11.36 17.09
N GLU A 148 10.29 -12.13 16.38
CA GLU A 148 11.32 -11.62 15.47
C GLU A 148 10.68 -10.82 14.32
N TYR A 149 9.60 -11.31 13.73
CA TYR A 149 8.87 -10.62 12.66
C TYR A 149 8.35 -9.26 13.12
N VAL A 150 7.70 -9.20 14.29
CA VAL A 150 7.15 -7.95 14.84
C VAL A 150 8.25 -6.92 15.11
N GLN A 151 9.41 -7.34 15.61
CA GLN A 151 10.56 -6.44 15.83
C GLN A 151 11.12 -5.84 14.52
N ARG A 152 11.01 -6.56 13.41
CA ARG A 152 11.48 -6.10 12.08
C ARG A 152 10.49 -5.19 11.37
N ILE A 153 9.22 -5.21 11.75
CA ILE A 153 8.17 -4.46 11.06
C ILE A 153 7.80 -3.21 11.86
N ASN A 154 7.85 -2.07 11.20
CA ASN A 154 7.40 -0.83 11.79
C ASN A 154 5.90 -0.64 11.60
N PHE A 155 5.13 -0.67 12.69
CA PHE A 155 3.70 -0.43 12.75
C PHE A 155 3.34 1.04 13.06
N ASP A 156 4.33 1.90 13.33
CA ASP A 156 4.09 3.28 13.65
C ASP A 156 3.47 4.05 12.48
N ILE A 157 2.69 5.06 12.81
CA ILE A 157 2.11 5.97 11.82
C ILE A 157 3.25 6.73 11.12
N PRO A 158 3.32 6.75 9.78
CA PRO A 158 4.36 7.47 9.04
C PRO A 158 4.07 8.98 9.03
N GLU A 159 4.24 9.66 10.15
CA GLU A 159 3.90 11.07 10.34
C GLU A 159 4.61 12.01 9.34
N ALA A 160 5.76 11.63 8.81
CA ALA A 160 6.47 12.38 7.76
C ALA A 160 5.63 12.56 6.45
N LEU A 161 4.58 11.77 6.26
CA LEU A 161 3.63 11.95 5.15
C LEU A 161 2.66 13.11 5.36
N ARG A 162 2.45 13.54 6.61
CA ARG A 162 1.50 14.59 6.96
C ARG A 162 2.03 15.95 6.52
N LEU A 163 1.20 16.73 5.87
CA LEU A 163 1.45 18.12 5.51
C LEU A 163 0.36 19.00 6.14
N GLU A 164 0.74 20.05 6.85
CA GLU A 164 -0.22 21.01 7.40
C GLU A 164 -1.04 21.70 6.33
N SER A 165 -0.42 22.02 5.18
CA SER A 165 -1.07 22.64 4.02
C SER A 165 -2.00 21.70 3.24
N GLN A 166 -1.97 20.39 3.53
CA GLN A 166 -2.76 19.38 2.83
C GLN A 166 -3.31 18.34 3.84
N PRO A 167 -4.50 18.58 4.42
CA PRO A 167 -5.07 17.72 5.46
C PRO A 167 -5.28 16.26 5.05
N ASP A 168 -5.50 15.99 3.76
CA ASP A 168 -5.65 14.66 3.20
C ASP A 168 -4.33 13.99 2.78
N SER A 169 -3.18 14.62 3.07
CA SER A 169 -1.86 14.04 2.77
C SER A 169 -1.60 12.73 3.50
N LEU A 170 -2.14 12.58 4.71
CA LEU A 170 -2.13 11.34 5.49
C LEU A 170 -3.48 11.14 6.18
N LEU A 171 -4.21 10.10 5.77
CA LEU A 171 -5.45 9.66 6.39
C LEU A 171 -5.23 8.36 7.16
N LEU A 172 -5.80 8.26 8.36
CA LEU A 172 -5.71 7.06 9.19
C LEU A 172 -6.99 6.23 9.07
N TYR A 173 -6.84 4.94 8.79
CA TYR A 173 -7.93 3.98 8.74
C TYR A 173 -7.75 2.91 9.81
N TYR A 174 -8.58 2.93 10.85
CA TYR A 174 -8.54 1.96 11.94
C TYR A 174 -9.30 0.70 11.54
N ASN A 175 -8.66 -0.48 11.64
CA ASN A 175 -9.16 -1.74 11.11
C ASN A 175 -8.96 -2.94 12.06
N SER A 176 -8.99 -2.71 13.37
CA SER A 176 -8.89 -3.81 14.34
C SER A 176 -10.18 -4.63 14.42
N ASN A 177 -11.34 -4.01 14.15
CA ASN A 177 -12.65 -4.67 14.05
C ASN A 177 -13.53 -3.97 13.00
N ASP A 178 -14.71 -4.54 12.70
CA ASP A 178 -15.60 -4.01 11.68
C ASP A 178 -16.19 -2.66 12.06
N THR A 179 -16.52 -2.40 13.33
CA THR A 179 -17.04 -1.10 13.80
C THR A 179 -16.03 0.04 13.53
N LEU A 180 -14.77 -0.17 13.90
CA LEU A 180 -13.70 0.80 13.64
C LEU A 180 -13.46 0.99 12.15
N ALA A 181 -13.53 -0.09 11.38
CA ALA A 181 -13.37 -0.07 9.94
C ALA A 181 -14.47 0.75 9.26
N ASP A 182 -15.73 0.56 9.66
CA ASP A 182 -16.88 1.29 9.10
C ASP A 182 -16.86 2.77 9.49
N ALA A 183 -16.56 3.09 10.75
CA ALA A 183 -16.42 4.48 11.20
C ALA A 183 -15.26 5.19 10.47
N SER A 184 -14.13 4.50 10.28
CA SER A 184 -12.99 5.06 9.53
C SER A 184 -13.34 5.27 8.06
N PHE A 185 -14.06 4.33 7.45
CA PHE A 185 -14.49 4.46 6.05
C PHE A 185 -15.43 5.65 5.85
N ALA A 186 -16.44 5.78 6.71
CA ALA A 186 -17.39 6.89 6.68
C ALA A 186 -16.71 8.26 6.82
N ARG A 187 -15.59 8.31 7.58
CA ARG A 187 -14.83 9.54 7.76
C ARG A 187 -13.93 9.88 6.56
N ILE A 188 -13.26 8.89 5.95
CA ILE A 188 -12.28 9.17 4.89
C ILE A 188 -12.92 9.33 3.52
N LEU A 189 -14.04 8.65 3.22
CA LEU A 189 -14.67 8.68 1.90
C LEU A 189 -15.06 10.09 1.47
N PRO A 190 -15.74 10.91 2.29
CA PRO A 190 -16.07 12.30 1.92
C PRO A 190 -14.83 13.15 1.66
N VAL A 191 -13.75 12.96 2.42
CA VAL A 191 -12.49 13.67 2.20
C VAL A 191 -11.90 13.33 0.84
N LEU A 192 -11.97 12.05 0.44
CA LEU A 192 -11.46 11.61 -0.87
C LEU A 192 -12.34 12.08 -2.04
N ASN A 193 -13.64 12.26 -1.84
CA ASN A 193 -14.55 12.77 -2.88
C ASN A 193 -14.43 14.29 -3.08
N ASN A 194 -14.12 15.04 -2.01
CA ASN A 194 -14.12 16.51 -2.03
C ASN A 194 -12.74 17.13 -2.29
N SER A 195 -11.70 16.32 -2.41
CA SER A 195 -10.32 16.81 -2.55
C SER A 195 -9.84 16.95 -3.99
#